data_71c018df64a60ca93e51a6020609d17e
#
_entry.id   71c018df64a60ca93e51a6020609d17e
#
_cell.length_a   1.000
_cell.length_b   1.000
_cell.length_c   1.000
_cell.angle_alpha   90.00
_cell.angle_beta   90.00
_cell.angle_gamma   90.00
#
_symmetry.space_group_name_H-M   'P 1'
#
loop_
_entity.id
_entity.type
_entity.pdbx_description
1 polymer ?
#
loop_
_entity_poly.entity_id
_entity_poly.type
_entity_poly.pdbx_seq_one_letter_code
_entity_poly.pdbx_strand_id
1 'polypeptide(L)'
;MYLSRVQLDTDNRQKIRNLTHLGAYHDWVERSFPEEFAEGERTRKLWRIDHLGGKIYLLIVSREAPDLSALCRYGVEGSAETRNYDPFLSKLKKGMKCRFRTVLNPVVAVLDRSGKRGRIMPHVTVAHQMDYLKKRSEPHGFLLNDGEYGIKERDFVLWRKGKEHIRLSRVAYEGLLTIQDTDLFRTLLTEGMGKKKAYGFGMMTVIPLEV
;
A
#
# COMPACT_ATOMS: atom_id res chain seq x y z
N MET A 1 -1.23 11.61 -12.15
CA MET A 1 -1.15 10.36 -11.34
C MET A 1 -2.03 9.29 -11.97
N TYR A 2 -1.63 8.04 -11.83
CA TYR A 2 -2.37 6.89 -12.35
C TYR A 2 -2.68 5.89 -11.26
N LEU A 3 -3.86 5.27 -11.34
CA LEU A 3 -4.27 4.12 -10.53
C LEU A 3 -4.43 2.94 -11.48
N SER A 4 -3.64 1.90 -11.25
CA SER A 4 -3.61 0.70 -12.09
C SER A 4 -3.96 -0.53 -11.29
N ARG A 5 -4.53 -1.53 -11.94
CA ARG A 5 -4.78 -2.84 -11.34
C ARG A 5 -4.50 -3.96 -12.33
N VAL A 6 -4.21 -5.13 -11.80
CA VAL A 6 -4.16 -6.39 -12.56
C VAL A 6 -4.59 -7.53 -11.65
N GLN A 7 -5.39 -8.46 -12.18
CA GLN A 7 -5.76 -9.69 -11.48
C GLN A 7 -4.58 -10.68 -11.57
N LEU A 8 -4.09 -11.22 -10.44
CA LEU A 8 -3.08 -12.27 -10.43
C LEU A 8 -3.66 -13.56 -11.02
N ASP A 9 -2.87 -14.24 -11.85
CA ASP A 9 -3.22 -15.51 -12.45
C ASP A 9 -2.90 -16.69 -11.50
N THR A 10 -3.71 -16.81 -10.44
CA THR A 10 -3.50 -17.80 -9.38
C THR A 10 -3.74 -19.23 -9.83
N ASP A 11 -4.46 -19.43 -10.93
CA ASP A 11 -4.75 -20.74 -11.50
C ASP A 11 -3.55 -21.28 -12.26
N ASN A 12 -2.68 -20.41 -12.78
CA ASN A 12 -1.42 -20.74 -13.41
C ASN A 12 -0.25 -20.69 -12.42
N ARG A 13 -0.07 -21.73 -11.61
CA ARG A 13 1.00 -21.82 -10.60
C ARG A 13 2.39 -21.64 -11.17
N GLN A 14 2.64 -22.07 -12.42
CA GLN A 14 3.92 -21.91 -13.09
C GLN A 14 4.24 -20.43 -13.37
N LYS A 15 3.23 -19.67 -13.79
CA LYS A 15 3.34 -18.23 -14.07
C LYS A 15 3.71 -17.44 -12.82
N ILE A 16 3.08 -17.72 -11.68
CA ILE A 16 3.28 -16.98 -10.43
C ILE A 16 4.33 -17.57 -9.49
N ARG A 17 5.00 -18.67 -9.87
CA ARG A 17 5.96 -19.41 -9.01
C ARG A 17 7.06 -18.54 -8.39
N ASN A 18 7.41 -17.45 -9.05
CA ASN A 18 8.47 -16.54 -8.60
C ASN A 18 7.97 -15.50 -7.58
N LEU A 19 6.65 -15.32 -7.43
CA LEU A 19 6.06 -14.34 -6.50
C LEU A 19 6.02 -14.87 -5.06
N THR A 20 7.16 -15.30 -4.53
CA THR A 20 7.26 -15.96 -3.22
C THR A 20 7.55 -15.03 -2.05
N HIS A 21 7.90 -13.77 -2.32
CA HIS A 21 8.24 -12.77 -1.29
C HIS A 21 8.05 -11.34 -1.82
N LEU A 22 7.94 -10.37 -0.93
CA LEU A 22 7.67 -8.97 -1.28
C LEU A 22 8.67 -8.35 -2.27
N GLY A 23 9.93 -8.79 -2.27
CA GLY A 23 10.93 -8.33 -3.23
C GLY A 23 10.60 -8.73 -4.68
N ALA A 24 9.97 -9.90 -4.89
CA ALA A 24 9.54 -10.32 -6.22
C ALA A 24 8.38 -9.47 -6.74
N TYR A 25 7.43 -9.11 -5.88
CA TYR A 25 6.37 -8.16 -6.24
C TYR A 25 6.92 -6.76 -6.53
N HIS A 26 7.89 -6.30 -5.73
CA HIS A 26 8.56 -5.03 -5.98
C HIS A 26 9.26 -5.01 -7.34
N ASP A 27 10.04 -6.06 -7.67
CA ASP A 27 10.68 -6.19 -8.99
C ASP A 27 9.65 -6.19 -10.14
N TRP A 28 8.52 -6.90 -9.96
CA TRP A 28 7.44 -6.87 -10.93
C TRP A 28 6.87 -5.46 -11.14
N VAL A 29 6.54 -4.77 -10.04
CA VAL A 29 6.05 -3.38 -10.11
C VAL A 29 7.04 -2.47 -10.82
N GLU A 30 8.33 -2.51 -10.44
CA GLU A 30 9.36 -1.68 -11.08
C GLU A 30 9.49 -1.98 -12.58
N ARG A 31 9.49 -3.25 -12.98
CA ARG A 31 9.56 -3.67 -14.40
C ARG A 31 8.31 -3.34 -15.21
N SER A 32 7.23 -2.97 -14.58
CA SER A 32 6.04 -2.47 -15.28
C SER A 32 6.19 -1.02 -15.79
N PHE A 33 7.35 -0.38 -15.52
CA PHE A 33 7.69 0.98 -15.96
C PHE A 33 9.05 0.97 -16.73
N PRO A 34 9.09 0.40 -17.93
CA PRO A 34 10.35 0.19 -18.67
C PRO A 34 11.06 1.50 -19.02
N GLU A 35 10.33 2.59 -19.26
CA GLU A 35 10.90 3.90 -19.59
C GLU A 35 11.74 4.47 -18.45
N GLU A 36 11.31 4.33 -17.19
CA GLU A 36 12.11 4.75 -16.03
C GLU A 36 13.43 3.97 -15.88
N PHE A 37 13.48 2.72 -16.38
CA PHE A 37 14.73 1.97 -16.43
C PHE A 37 15.70 2.51 -17.48
N ALA A 38 15.18 2.96 -18.61
CA ALA A 38 15.99 3.53 -19.70
C ALA A 38 16.55 4.90 -19.29
N GLU A 39 15.79 5.71 -18.60
CA GLU A 39 16.17 7.06 -18.14
C GLU A 39 17.02 7.05 -16.86
N GLY A 40 17.03 5.94 -16.11
CA GLY A 40 17.76 5.81 -14.86
C GLY A 40 17.12 6.54 -13.66
N GLU A 41 15.96 7.19 -13.86
CA GLU A 41 15.19 7.85 -12.83
C GLU A 41 14.02 6.96 -12.38
N ARG A 42 13.97 6.65 -11.08
CA ARG A 42 12.88 5.86 -10.50
C ARG A 42 11.97 6.72 -9.67
N THR A 43 10.74 6.88 -10.12
CA THR A 43 9.69 7.55 -9.34
C THR A 43 9.09 6.62 -8.28
N ARG A 44 8.39 7.21 -7.31
CA ARG A 44 7.72 6.41 -6.29
C ARG A 44 6.50 5.72 -6.86
N LYS A 45 6.42 4.42 -6.56
CA LYS A 45 5.25 3.61 -6.82
C LYS A 45 4.73 3.05 -5.50
N LEU A 46 3.46 3.30 -5.20
CA LEU A 46 2.75 2.62 -4.11
C LEU A 46 2.04 1.42 -4.69
N TRP A 47 2.08 0.30 -3.99
CA TRP A 47 1.33 -0.87 -4.42
C TRP A 47 0.80 -1.67 -3.24
N ARG A 48 -0.20 -2.47 -3.49
CA ARG A 48 -0.84 -3.34 -2.52
C ARG A 48 -1.47 -4.55 -3.20
N ILE A 49 -1.46 -5.68 -2.50
CA ILE A 49 -2.20 -6.87 -2.91
C ILE A 49 -3.52 -6.88 -2.15
N ASP A 50 -4.61 -6.99 -2.88
CA ASP A 50 -5.98 -7.07 -2.34
C ASP A 50 -6.65 -8.36 -2.76
N HIS A 51 -7.46 -8.92 -1.83
CA HIS A 51 -8.34 -10.05 -2.09
C HIS A 51 -9.77 -9.54 -2.25
N LEU A 52 -10.38 -9.76 -3.40
CA LEU A 52 -11.73 -9.28 -3.69
C LEU A 52 -12.49 -10.32 -4.51
N GLY A 53 -13.64 -10.78 -3.99
CA GLY A 53 -14.50 -11.73 -4.70
C GLY A 53 -13.80 -13.05 -5.06
N GLY A 54 -12.94 -13.56 -4.17
CA GLY A 54 -12.17 -14.80 -4.42
C GLY A 54 -10.98 -14.64 -5.38
N LYS A 55 -10.74 -13.43 -5.87
CA LYS A 55 -9.63 -13.10 -6.78
C LYS A 55 -8.59 -12.25 -6.06
N ILE A 56 -7.35 -12.30 -6.55
CA ILE A 56 -6.23 -11.51 -6.02
C ILE A 56 -5.85 -10.44 -7.04
N TYR A 57 -5.70 -9.20 -6.56
CA TYR A 57 -5.33 -8.06 -7.40
C TYR A 57 -4.07 -7.37 -6.89
N LEU A 58 -3.19 -7.00 -7.80
CA LEU A 58 -2.17 -5.99 -7.56
C LEU A 58 -2.77 -4.63 -7.93
N LEU A 59 -2.74 -3.69 -6.98
CA LEU A 59 -3.06 -2.28 -7.20
C LEU A 59 -1.79 -1.46 -7.18
N ILE A 60 -1.68 -0.45 -8.05
CA ILE A 60 -0.53 0.46 -8.12
C ILE A 60 -1.01 1.90 -8.25
N VAL A 61 -0.40 2.82 -7.47
CA VAL A 61 -0.46 4.27 -7.67
C VAL A 61 0.93 4.75 -8.09
N SER A 62 1.00 5.46 -9.22
CA SER A 62 2.26 5.92 -9.83
C SER A 62 2.11 7.27 -10.53
N ARG A 63 3.23 7.96 -10.80
CA ARG A 63 3.24 9.21 -11.58
C ARG A 63 2.90 8.95 -13.03
N GLU A 64 3.54 7.94 -13.61
CA GLU A 64 3.38 7.53 -15.01
C GLU A 64 2.46 6.31 -15.11
N ALA A 65 1.89 6.11 -16.29
CA ALA A 65 1.13 4.90 -16.59
C ALA A 65 2.10 3.71 -16.76
N PRO A 66 1.78 2.53 -16.21
CA PRO A 66 2.58 1.34 -16.47
C PRO A 66 2.39 0.85 -17.90
N ASP A 67 3.39 0.16 -18.45
CA ASP A 67 3.20 -0.71 -19.59
C ASP A 67 2.27 -1.86 -19.20
N LEU A 68 1.12 -1.96 -19.87
CA LEU A 68 0.09 -2.95 -19.52
C LEU A 68 0.51 -4.40 -19.80
N SER A 69 1.38 -4.61 -20.79
CA SER A 69 1.90 -5.94 -21.10
C SER A 69 2.86 -6.42 -20.01
N ALA A 70 3.79 -5.55 -19.60
CA ALA A 70 4.70 -5.81 -18.49
C ALA A 70 3.94 -5.98 -17.15
N LEU A 71 2.91 -5.17 -16.92
CA LEU A 71 2.03 -5.29 -15.75
C LEU A 71 1.27 -6.62 -15.76
N CYS A 72 0.86 -7.12 -16.92
CA CYS A 72 0.13 -8.39 -17.06
C CYS A 72 1.03 -9.64 -16.96
N ARG A 73 2.35 -9.48 -16.79
CA ARG A 73 3.33 -10.59 -16.74
C ARG A 73 2.92 -11.76 -15.82
N TYR A 74 2.39 -11.46 -14.65
CA TYR A 74 1.88 -12.44 -13.67
C TYR A 74 0.36 -12.38 -13.52
N GLY A 75 -0.30 -11.59 -14.37
CA GLY A 75 -1.73 -11.37 -14.34
C GLY A 75 -2.50 -12.28 -15.29
N VAL A 76 -3.80 -12.37 -15.11
CA VAL A 76 -4.73 -12.93 -16.08
C VAL A 76 -4.68 -12.05 -17.33
N GLU A 77 -4.63 -12.66 -18.50
CA GLU A 77 -4.57 -11.95 -19.78
C GLU A 77 -5.75 -10.97 -19.92
N GLY A 78 -5.46 -9.75 -20.37
CA GLY A 78 -6.46 -8.69 -20.53
C GLY A 78 -7.01 -8.07 -19.23
N SER A 79 -6.52 -8.49 -18.04
CA SER A 79 -6.99 -7.97 -16.76
C SER A 79 -6.25 -6.70 -16.27
N ALA A 80 -5.16 -6.33 -16.95
CA ALA A 80 -4.41 -5.12 -16.60
C ALA A 80 -5.15 -3.88 -17.08
N GLU A 81 -5.42 -2.95 -16.18
CA GLU A 81 -6.10 -1.69 -16.45
C GLU A 81 -5.36 -0.54 -15.76
N THR A 82 -5.37 0.63 -16.38
CA THR A 82 -4.90 1.88 -15.78
C THR A 82 -5.90 3.01 -16.04
N ARG A 83 -6.00 3.93 -15.08
CA ARG A 83 -6.87 5.12 -15.18
C ARG A 83 -6.14 6.34 -14.64
N ASN A 84 -6.41 7.50 -15.23
CA ASN A 84 -5.99 8.77 -14.64
C ASN A 84 -6.68 8.94 -13.28
N TYR A 85 -5.86 9.15 -12.25
CA TYR A 85 -6.31 9.26 -10.86
C TYR A 85 -6.63 10.71 -10.44
N ASP A 86 -6.12 11.72 -11.20
CA ASP A 86 -6.27 13.13 -10.88
C ASP A 86 -7.74 13.60 -10.82
N PRO A 87 -8.65 13.13 -11.73
CA PRO A 87 -10.07 13.50 -11.64
C PRO A 87 -10.74 13.01 -10.36
N PHE A 88 -10.28 11.88 -9.80
CA PHE A 88 -10.77 11.39 -8.50
C PHE A 88 -10.20 12.24 -7.36
N LEU A 89 -8.89 12.49 -7.36
CA LEU A 89 -8.21 13.28 -6.33
C LEU A 89 -8.78 14.71 -6.23
N SER A 90 -9.11 15.32 -7.37
CA SER A 90 -9.67 16.68 -7.42
C SER A 90 -11.07 16.81 -6.78
N LYS A 91 -11.85 15.71 -6.76
CA LYS A 91 -13.20 15.67 -6.18
C LYS A 91 -13.20 15.56 -4.66
N LEU A 92 -12.07 15.20 -4.04
CA LEU A 92 -11.97 15.06 -2.59
C LEU A 92 -12.09 16.44 -1.93
N LYS A 93 -12.89 16.51 -0.85
CA LYS A 93 -13.18 17.76 -0.11
C LYS A 93 -13.09 17.52 1.39
N LYS A 94 -12.76 18.58 2.13
CA LYS A 94 -12.82 18.59 3.60
C LYS A 94 -14.26 18.25 4.06
N GLY A 95 -14.36 17.46 5.13
CA GLY A 95 -15.60 16.96 5.69
C GLY A 95 -16.17 15.71 5.00
N MET A 96 -15.63 15.30 3.85
CA MET A 96 -16.09 14.12 3.14
C MET A 96 -15.80 12.86 3.97
N LYS A 97 -16.83 12.01 4.17
CA LYS A 97 -16.67 10.68 4.76
C LYS A 97 -16.34 9.65 3.68
N CYS A 98 -15.36 8.81 3.95
CA CYS A 98 -14.93 7.77 3.01
C CYS A 98 -14.77 6.43 3.74
N ARG A 99 -15.12 5.35 3.05
CA ARG A 99 -14.62 4.03 3.43
C ARG A 99 -13.18 3.91 2.96
N PHE A 100 -12.30 3.40 3.81
CA PHE A 100 -10.88 3.24 3.47
C PHE A 100 -10.39 1.82 3.68
N ARG A 101 -9.33 1.46 2.97
CA ARG A 101 -8.46 0.31 3.23
C ARG A 101 -7.00 0.74 3.11
N THR A 102 -6.18 0.32 4.07
CA THR A 102 -4.72 0.50 4.01
C THR A 102 -4.01 -0.68 4.66
N VAL A 103 -2.81 -0.99 4.16
CA VAL A 103 -1.95 -2.04 4.74
C VAL A 103 -0.66 -1.39 5.20
N LEU A 104 -0.34 -1.54 6.49
CA LEU A 104 0.83 -0.91 7.11
C LEU A 104 1.76 -1.95 7.73
N ASN A 105 3.00 -1.53 7.93
CA ASN A 105 4.00 -2.21 8.76
C ASN A 105 4.19 -1.42 10.06
N PRO A 106 3.35 -1.66 11.11
CA PRO A 106 3.42 -0.92 12.36
C PRO A 106 4.68 -1.29 13.13
N VAL A 107 5.59 -0.34 13.25
CA VAL A 107 6.88 -0.53 13.94
C VAL A 107 7.23 0.67 14.80
N VAL A 108 8.01 0.41 15.84
CA VAL A 108 8.58 1.40 16.75
C VAL A 108 10.11 1.28 16.76
N ALA A 109 10.79 2.41 16.88
CA ALA A 109 12.22 2.42 17.17
C ALA A 109 12.40 2.33 18.69
N VAL A 110 13.01 1.26 19.15
CA VAL A 110 13.35 1.08 20.57
C VAL A 110 14.77 1.61 20.76
N LEU A 111 14.98 2.50 21.74
CA LEU A 111 16.31 2.96 22.11
C LEU A 111 17.08 1.81 22.76
N ASP A 112 18.38 1.75 22.54
CA ASP A 112 19.24 0.86 23.30
C ASP A 112 19.48 1.39 24.74
N ARG A 113 20.15 0.62 25.56
CA ARG A 113 20.48 1.01 26.94
C ARG A 113 21.38 2.25 27.02
N SER A 114 22.08 2.60 25.95
CA SER A 114 22.93 3.77 25.85
C SER A 114 22.21 5.03 25.34
N GLY A 115 20.89 4.97 25.11
CA GLY A 115 20.09 6.06 24.55
C GLY A 115 20.30 6.26 23.05
N LYS A 116 21.08 5.44 22.38
CA LYS A 116 21.28 5.48 20.92
C LYS A 116 20.11 4.79 20.20
N ARG A 117 19.95 5.14 18.91
CA ARG A 117 18.94 4.53 18.05
C ARG A 117 19.12 3.02 17.98
N GLY A 118 18.26 2.28 18.69
CA GLY A 118 18.26 0.84 18.75
C GLY A 118 17.48 0.18 17.61
N ARG A 119 17.00 -1.02 17.85
CA ARG A 119 16.29 -1.85 16.86
C ARG A 119 14.91 -1.32 16.51
N ILE A 120 14.52 -1.52 15.26
CA ILE A 120 13.13 -1.34 14.84
C ILE A 120 12.37 -2.63 15.18
N MET A 121 11.34 -2.52 16.03
CA MET A 121 10.54 -3.63 16.50
C MET A 121 9.11 -3.51 16.01
N PRO A 122 8.42 -4.61 15.65
CA PRO A 122 7.02 -4.56 15.29
C PRO A 122 6.14 -4.32 16.52
N HIS A 123 5.06 -3.56 16.35
CA HIS A 123 3.96 -3.56 17.29
C HIS A 123 3.21 -4.90 17.20
N VAL A 124 3.17 -5.65 18.30
CA VAL A 124 2.58 -7.00 18.32
C VAL A 124 1.15 -7.04 18.88
N THR A 125 0.75 -6.08 19.71
CA THR A 125 -0.60 -6.02 20.27
C THR A 125 -1.55 -5.25 19.37
N VAL A 126 -2.83 -5.65 19.36
CA VAL A 126 -3.91 -4.94 18.64
C VAL A 126 -3.96 -3.48 19.06
N ALA A 127 -3.91 -3.20 20.37
CA ALA A 127 -3.95 -1.84 20.89
C ALA A 127 -2.86 -0.93 20.31
N HIS A 128 -1.60 -1.39 20.33
CA HIS A 128 -0.48 -0.64 19.75
C HIS A 128 -0.58 -0.49 18.22
N GLN A 129 -1.11 -1.49 17.54
CA GLN A 129 -1.33 -1.43 16.08
C GLN A 129 -2.43 -0.42 15.74
N MET A 130 -3.54 -0.38 16.51
CA MET A 130 -4.61 0.61 16.35
C MET A 130 -4.11 2.03 16.64
N ASP A 131 -3.38 2.22 17.74
CA ASP A 131 -2.75 3.49 18.11
C ASP A 131 -1.74 3.98 17.04
N TYR A 132 -1.01 3.05 16.39
CA TYR A 132 -0.12 3.36 15.29
C TYR A 132 -0.81 4.05 14.11
N LEU A 133 -2.00 3.59 13.71
CA LEU A 133 -2.79 4.25 12.68
C LEU A 133 -3.40 5.55 13.18
N LYS A 134 -3.98 5.56 14.39
CA LYS A 134 -4.62 6.74 14.99
C LYS A 134 -3.66 7.92 15.11
N LYS A 135 -2.43 7.72 15.56
CA LYS A 135 -1.39 8.75 15.64
C LYS A 135 -0.96 9.32 14.27
N ARG A 136 -1.26 8.61 13.19
CA ARG A 136 -0.92 9.04 11.83
C ARG A 136 -2.08 9.66 11.07
N SER A 137 -3.30 9.57 11.57
CA SER A 137 -4.46 10.07 10.86
C SER A 137 -4.42 11.60 10.68
N GLU A 138 -4.28 12.32 11.77
CA GLU A 138 -4.29 13.79 11.75
C GLU A 138 -3.13 14.39 10.93
N PRO A 139 -1.85 13.97 11.10
CA PRO A 139 -0.75 14.45 10.27
C PRO A 139 -0.89 14.15 8.77
N HIS A 140 -1.77 13.22 8.38
CA HIS A 140 -2.07 12.91 6.99
C HIS A 140 -3.45 13.42 6.54
N GLY A 141 -4.04 14.36 7.28
CA GLY A 141 -5.23 15.10 6.87
C GLY A 141 -6.55 14.35 7.00
N PHE A 142 -6.67 13.34 7.88
CA PHE A 142 -7.93 12.65 8.11
C PHE A 142 -8.17 12.34 9.59
N LEU A 143 -9.42 12.17 9.96
CA LEU A 143 -9.85 11.74 11.30
C LEU A 143 -10.41 10.33 11.27
N LEU A 144 -10.19 9.63 12.38
CA LEU A 144 -10.75 8.32 12.67
C LEU A 144 -11.56 8.41 13.96
N ASN A 145 -12.82 8.00 13.90
CA ASN A 145 -13.65 7.88 15.09
C ASN A 145 -13.54 6.46 15.67
N ASP A 146 -13.51 6.37 16.99
CA ASP A 146 -13.46 5.08 17.66
C ASP A 146 -14.73 4.27 17.34
N GLY A 147 -14.56 2.99 17.05
CA GLY A 147 -15.63 2.09 16.61
C GLY A 147 -15.97 2.12 15.12
N GLU A 148 -15.51 3.12 14.34
CA GLU A 148 -15.75 3.21 12.90
C GLU A 148 -14.64 2.55 12.06
N TYR A 149 -13.53 2.11 12.65
CA TYR A 149 -12.43 1.45 11.96
C TYR A 149 -11.81 0.33 12.79
N GLY A 150 -11.09 -0.57 12.14
CA GLY A 150 -10.46 -1.69 12.84
C GLY A 150 -9.41 -2.40 12.00
N ILE A 151 -8.78 -3.38 12.64
CA ILE A 151 -7.86 -4.31 11.99
C ILE A 151 -8.69 -5.43 11.36
N LYS A 152 -8.57 -5.59 10.05
CA LYS A 152 -9.22 -6.66 9.28
C LYS A 152 -8.38 -7.93 9.23
N GLU A 153 -7.07 -7.76 9.00
CA GLU A 153 -6.12 -8.86 8.87
C GLU A 153 -4.79 -8.47 9.53
N ARG A 154 -4.12 -9.46 10.11
CA ARG A 154 -2.78 -9.28 10.67
C ARG A 154 -1.97 -10.56 10.55
N ASP A 155 -0.78 -10.43 9.99
CA ASP A 155 0.17 -11.53 9.82
C ASP A 155 1.62 -11.03 9.69
N PHE A 156 2.51 -11.94 9.31
CA PHE A 156 3.90 -11.64 8.98
C PHE A 156 4.20 -12.12 7.57
N VAL A 157 4.75 -11.23 6.76
CA VAL A 157 5.15 -11.53 5.39
C VAL A 157 6.66 -11.60 5.25
N LEU A 158 7.12 -12.46 4.35
CA LEU A 158 8.53 -12.64 4.09
C LEU A 158 9.05 -11.54 3.17
N TRP A 159 10.13 -10.88 3.62
CA TRP A 159 10.94 -10.00 2.81
C TRP A 159 12.37 -10.52 2.77
N ARG A 160 12.91 -10.72 1.57
CA ARG A 160 14.29 -11.16 1.37
C ARG A 160 15.16 -9.98 0.94
N LYS A 161 16.31 -9.83 1.60
CA LYS A 161 17.36 -8.88 1.23
C LYS A 161 18.69 -9.63 1.18
N GLY A 162 19.12 -9.99 -0.04
CA GLY A 162 20.26 -10.88 -0.22
C GLY A 162 20.02 -12.24 0.48
N LYS A 163 20.93 -12.61 1.41
CA LYS A 163 20.81 -13.84 2.21
C LYS A 163 19.91 -13.70 3.45
N GLU A 164 19.51 -12.47 3.82
CA GLU A 164 18.68 -12.24 4.99
C GLU A 164 17.20 -12.47 4.69
N HIS A 165 16.54 -13.20 5.57
CA HIS A 165 15.10 -13.41 5.55
C HIS A 165 14.48 -12.64 6.72
N ILE A 166 13.79 -11.55 6.42
CA ILE A 166 13.17 -10.69 7.41
C ILE A 166 11.65 -10.85 7.34
N ARG A 167 11.03 -11.11 8.49
CA ARG A 167 9.57 -11.12 8.61
C ARG A 167 9.09 -9.71 8.96
N LEU A 168 8.26 -9.15 8.10
CA LEU A 168 7.63 -7.84 8.32
C LEU A 168 6.23 -8.04 8.85
N SER A 169 5.86 -7.29 9.90
CA SER A 169 4.47 -7.24 10.38
C SER A 169 3.61 -6.58 9.32
N ARG A 170 2.55 -7.27 8.89
CA ARG A 170 1.55 -6.76 7.96
C ARG A 170 0.23 -6.64 8.68
N VAL A 171 -0.33 -5.43 8.69
CA VAL A 171 -1.62 -5.14 9.33
C VAL A 171 -2.50 -4.39 8.34
N ALA A 172 -3.64 -4.97 7.99
CA ALA A 172 -4.65 -4.37 7.14
C ALA A 172 -5.71 -3.69 8.01
N TYR A 173 -5.97 -2.42 7.73
CA TYR A 173 -6.99 -1.61 8.40
C TYR A 173 -8.09 -1.26 7.40
N GLU A 174 -9.32 -1.33 7.87
CA GLU A 174 -10.51 -0.91 7.14
C GLU A 174 -11.45 -0.14 8.06
N GLY A 175 -12.29 0.68 7.47
CA GLY A 175 -13.32 1.41 8.20
C GLY A 175 -13.70 2.71 7.53
N LEU A 176 -14.16 3.65 8.32
CA LEU A 176 -14.57 4.98 7.89
C LEU A 176 -13.55 6.02 8.37
N LEU A 177 -13.35 7.02 7.55
CA LEU A 177 -12.56 8.22 7.88
C LEU A 177 -13.30 9.47 7.42
N THR A 178 -12.92 10.61 8.01
CA THR A 178 -13.38 11.93 7.56
C THR A 178 -12.18 12.76 7.13
N ILE A 179 -12.21 13.32 5.93
CA ILE A 179 -11.13 14.19 5.40
C ILE A 179 -11.15 15.51 6.18
N GLN A 180 -10.02 15.90 6.80
CA GLN A 180 -9.85 17.15 7.52
C GLN A 180 -9.05 18.18 6.73
N ASP A 181 -7.99 17.72 6.07
CA ASP A 181 -7.15 18.52 5.20
C ASP A 181 -7.00 17.80 3.86
N THR A 182 -7.46 18.44 2.80
CA THR A 182 -7.53 17.83 1.48
C THR A 182 -6.16 17.65 0.84
N ASP A 183 -5.23 18.57 1.08
CA ASP A 183 -3.91 18.54 0.44
C ASP A 183 -3.00 17.52 1.12
N LEU A 184 -3.01 17.47 2.46
CA LEU A 184 -2.35 16.41 3.21
C LEU A 184 -2.91 15.03 2.85
N PHE A 185 -4.23 14.94 2.68
CA PHE A 185 -4.88 13.68 2.33
C PHE A 185 -4.59 13.23 0.89
N ARG A 186 -4.54 14.14 -0.08
CA ARG A 186 -4.08 13.86 -1.46
C ARG A 186 -2.63 13.38 -1.46
N THR A 187 -1.76 14.06 -0.70
CA THR A 187 -0.37 13.63 -0.53
C THR A 187 -0.29 12.22 0.06
N LEU A 188 -1.11 11.89 1.05
CA LEU A 188 -1.20 10.53 1.57
C LEU A 188 -1.56 9.51 0.47
N LEU A 189 -2.56 9.80 -0.35
CA LEU A 189 -3.03 8.86 -1.39
C LEU A 189 -1.99 8.64 -2.50
N THR A 190 -1.11 9.62 -2.73
CA THR A 190 -0.08 9.57 -3.79
C THR A 190 1.32 9.17 -3.30
N GLU A 191 1.66 9.53 -2.06
CA GLU A 191 2.99 9.25 -1.49
C GLU A 191 2.99 8.16 -0.42
N GLY A 192 1.80 7.78 0.06
CA GLY A 192 1.60 6.77 1.09
C GLY A 192 2.13 7.15 2.46
N MET A 193 1.83 6.34 3.48
CA MET A 193 2.29 6.55 4.85
C MET A 193 3.10 5.38 5.41
N GLY A 194 3.90 5.66 6.43
CA GLY A 194 4.63 4.65 7.18
C GLY A 194 5.91 4.16 6.50
N LYS A 195 6.38 3.00 6.92
CA LYS A 195 7.64 2.39 6.46
C LYS A 195 7.40 1.27 5.45
N LYS A 196 8.44 0.93 4.66
CA LYS A 196 8.43 -0.15 3.68
C LYS A 196 7.46 0.07 2.51
N LYS A 197 7.23 1.31 2.10
CA LYS A 197 6.32 1.68 1.01
C LYS A 197 6.65 0.97 -0.32
N ALA A 198 7.93 0.78 -0.64
CA ALA A 198 8.36 0.01 -1.82
C ALA A 198 7.99 -1.48 -1.78
N TYR A 199 7.52 -1.99 -0.64
CA TYR A 199 7.22 -3.42 -0.45
C TYR A 199 5.74 -3.67 -0.11
N GLY A 200 4.84 -2.89 -0.70
CA GLY A 200 3.39 -3.12 -0.60
C GLY A 200 2.74 -2.60 0.67
N PHE A 201 3.41 -1.68 1.38
CA PHE A 201 2.86 -1.01 2.56
C PHE A 201 2.62 0.48 2.30
N GLY A 202 1.68 1.05 3.05
CA GLY A 202 1.46 2.49 3.07
C GLY A 202 0.49 3.02 2.03
N MET A 203 0.09 2.23 1.04
CA MET A 203 -0.95 2.60 0.08
C MET A 203 -2.32 2.61 0.76
N MET A 204 -3.03 3.74 0.68
CA MET A 204 -4.43 3.83 1.08
C MET A 204 -5.31 3.96 -0.16
N THR A 205 -6.44 3.28 -0.16
CA THR A 205 -7.53 3.47 -1.12
C THR A 205 -8.78 3.91 -0.39
N VAL A 206 -9.58 4.75 -1.01
CA VAL A 206 -10.82 5.26 -0.42
C VAL A 206 -11.98 5.21 -1.41
N ILE A 207 -13.17 5.04 -0.87
CA ILE A 207 -14.45 5.14 -1.58
C ILE A 207 -15.26 6.18 -0.82
N PRO A 208 -15.55 7.35 -1.44
CA PRO A 208 -16.45 8.33 -0.84
C PRO A 208 -17.82 7.69 -0.54
N LEU A 209 -18.38 7.99 0.63
CA LEU A 209 -19.76 7.65 0.91
C LEU A 209 -20.65 8.68 0.19
N GLU A 210 -21.65 8.20 -0.51
CA GLU A 210 -22.69 9.07 -1.05
C GLU A 210 -23.43 9.71 0.14
N VAL A 211 -23.59 11.03 0.07
CA VAL A 211 -24.39 11.83 1.01
C VAL A 211 -25.82 11.87 0.50
#